data_262ffc34018e7564c1c62f3cac6f6d15
#
_entry.id   262ffc34018e7564c1c62f3cac6f6d15
#
_cell.length_a   1.000
_cell.length_b   1.000
_cell.length_c   1.000
_cell.angle_alpha   90.00
_cell.angle_beta   90.00
_cell.angle_gamma   90.00
#
_symmetry.space_group_name_H-M   'P 1'
#
loop_
_entity.id
_entity.type
_entity.pdbx_description
1 polymer ?
#
loop_
_entity_poly.entity_id
_entity_poly.type
_entity_poly.pdbx_seq_one_letter_code
_entity_poly.pdbx_strand_id
1 'polypeptide(L)'
;MKQALRAIRLFFAFSLLAAPAMLHAQAIGHYVPGLEGIKGASLPPPGWYVRDYNLFYSSGTLNSSAGNKIPGINLDVFTYANAPRIIWITDTKIFGGYLGLDALVPLIYQSLNVNVPGGRFSDSTFGIGDLFAEATLSWHLQQFDLSLGAGCWAPTGNSSAPLSTLAGTGFWTPMFTAGVTWYVDAGKTWSVSALSRYEINTEQRDTHVTPGQAYTLEWGIAKTLNKTVDLGVVGYLQQQTTRGNPNGSRNLGSVAAIGPEINVAFPKPMMFVSFRYLHEFMAKSRAQGETFSLTLTKRF
;
A
#
# COMPACT_ATOMS: atom_id res chain seq x y z
N MET A 1 -11.20 -10.04 50.19
CA MET A 1 -11.72 -10.76 49.04
C MET A 1 -12.51 -9.88 48.04
N LYS A 2 -13.47 -9.04 48.48
CA LYS A 2 -14.24 -8.16 47.56
C LYS A 2 -13.43 -7.05 46.88
N GLN A 3 -12.35 -6.54 47.49
CA GLN A 3 -11.49 -5.52 46.89
C GLN A 3 -10.53 -6.11 45.82
N ALA A 4 -10.04 -7.33 46.04
CA ALA A 4 -9.20 -8.02 45.03
C ALA A 4 -9.99 -8.36 43.74
N LEU A 5 -11.27 -8.75 43.88
CA LEU A 5 -12.15 -8.99 42.73
C LEU A 5 -12.51 -7.71 41.96
N ARG A 6 -12.57 -6.53 42.63
CA ARG A 6 -12.76 -5.24 41.95
C ARG A 6 -11.52 -4.79 41.20
N ALA A 7 -10.33 -5.00 41.77
CA ALA A 7 -9.07 -4.69 41.11
C ALA A 7 -8.84 -5.57 39.87
N ILE A 8 -9.19 -6.86 39.92
CA ILE A 8 -9.11 -7.79 38.79
C ILE A 8 -10.12 -7.40 37.70
N ARG A 9 -11.33 -7.00 38.03
CA ARG A 9 -12.32 -6.52 37.05
C ARG A 9 -11.93 -5.19 36.41
N LEU A 10 -11.29 -4.27 37.12
CA LEU A 10 -10.77 -3.01 36.59
C LEU A 10 -9.55 -3.26 35.70
N PHE A 11 -8.67 -4.19 36.03
CA PHE A 11 -7.53 -4.58 35.18
C PHE A 11 -7.99 -5.25 33.88
N PHE A 12 -9.00 -6.12 33.92
CA PHE A 12 -9.61 -6.72 32.73
C PHE A 12 -10.37 -5.71 31.87
N ALA A 13 -11.10 -4.76 32.47
CA ALA A 13 -11.77 -3.69 31.72
C ALA A 13 -10.79 -2.74 31.03
N PHE A 14 -9.63 -2.45 31.66
CA PHE A 14 -8.58 -1.62 31.07
C PHE A 14 -7.83 -2.34 29.95
N SER A 15 -7.68 -3.68 30.03
CA SER A 15 -7.07 -4.49 28.97
C SER A 15 -7.97 -4.62 27.73
N LEU A 16 -9.30 -4.64 27.90
CA LEU A 16 -10.26 -4.66 26.79
C LEU A 16 -10.37 -3.30 26.08
N LEU A 17 -10.16 -2.18 26.79
CA LEU A 17 -10.17 -0.83 26.20
C LEU A 17 -8.87 -0.49 25.45
N ALA A 18 -7.77 -1.20 25.73
CA ALA A 18 -6.49 -1.01 25.04
C ALA A 18 -6.40 -1.81 23.73
N ALA A 19 -7.20 -2.86 23.55
CA ALA A 19 -7.17 -3.69 22.34
C ALA A 19 -7.55 -2.92 21.05
N PRO A 20 -8.60 -2.09 21.00
CA PRO A 20 -8.91 -1.30 19.82
C PRO A 20 -7.86 -0.23 19.50
N ALA A 21 -7.20 0.36 20.50
CA ALA A 21 -6.15 1.34 20.27
C ALA A 21 -4.88 0.74 19.61
N MET A 22 -4.61 -0.55 19.81
CA MET A 22 -3.50 -1.25 19.16
C MET A 22 -3.78 -1.57 17.69
N LEU A 23 -5.05 -1.71 17.29
CA LEU A 23 -5.45 -2.05 15.92
C LEU A 23 -5.42 -0.84 14.99
N HIS A 24 -5.57 0.38 15.49
CA HIS A 24 -5.42 1.62 14.73
C HIS A 24 -3.95 1.94 14.36
N ALA A 25 -2.98 1.23 14.95
CA ALA A 25 -1.54 1.41 14.67
C ALA A 25 -1.10 0.78 13.34
N GLN A 26 -2.00 0.17 12.57
CA GLN A 26 -1.61 -0.62 11.38
C GLN A 26 -1.53 0.18 10.08
N ALA A 27 -2.22 1.30 9.95
CA ALA A 27 -2.10 2.16 8.77
C ALA A 27 -0.86 3.06 8.89
N ILE A 28 0.24 2.66 8.27
CA ILE A 28 1.47 3.48 8.21
C ILE A 28 1.23 4.70 7.31
N GLY A 29 0.40 4.58 6.28
CA GLY A 29 0.04 5.63 5.33
C GLY A 29 -1.18 5.22 4.51
N HIS A 30 -1.55 6.03 3.51
CA HIS A 30 -2.60 5.72 2.53
C HIS A 30 -2.13 4.72 1.48
N TYR A 31 -0.87 4.84 1.05
CA TYR A 31 -0.35 4.03 -0.03
C TYR A 31 -0.21 2.57 0.42
N VAL A 32 -0.84 1.69 -0.34
CA VAL A 32 -0.71 0.23 -0.15
C VAL A 32 0.53 -0.23 -0.92
N PRO A 33 1.59 -0.72 -0.24
CA PRO A 33 2.81 -1.15 -0.90
C PRO A 33 2.58 -2.41 -1.73
N GLY A 34 3.36 -2.55 -2.81
CA GLY A 34 3.26 -3.68 -3.73
C GLY A 34 2.20 -3.50 -4.83
N LEU A 35 1.68 -2.28 -5.05
CA LEU A 35 0.82 -1.95 -6.19
C LEU A 35 1.60 -1.88 -7.50
N GLU A 36 2.86 -1.43 -7.47
CA GLU A 36 3.75 -1.43 -8.63
C GLU A 36 4.80 -2.54 -8.48
N GLY A 37 5.27 -3.07 -9.60
CA GLY A 37 6.21 -4.20 -9.60
C GLY A 37 7.22 -4.11 -10.73
N ILE A 38 7.21 -5.09 -11.65
CA ILE A 38 8.10 -5.11 -12.82
C ILE A 38 7.97 -3.79 -13.57
N LYS A 39 9.13 -3.12 -13.78
CA LYS A 39 9.20 -1.82 -14.47
C LYS A 39 8.29 -0.75 -13.82
N GLY A 40 8.13 -0.79 -12.49
CA GLY A 40 7.19 0.06 -11.76
C GLY A 40 7.44 1.57 -11.92
N ALA A 41 8.67 1.98 -12.27
CA ALA A 41 9.04 3.36 -12.55
C ALA A 41 8.86 3.79 -14.03
N SER A 42 8.53 2.85 -14.93
CA SER A 42 8.33 3.13 -16.35
C SER A 42 6.89 3.52 -16.63
N LEU A 43 6.63 4.81 -16.78
CA LEU A 43 5.33 5.31 -17.22
C LEU A 43 5.13 5.02 -18.73
N PRO A 44 3.89 4.80 -19.18
CA PRO A 44 3.62 4.53 -20.60
C PRO A 44 3.81 5.79 -21.47
N PRO A 45 3.91 5.63 -22.82
CA PRO A 45 3.99 6.75 -23.74
C PRO A 45 2.68 7.58 -23.72
N PRO A 46 2.67 8.79 -24.34
CA PRO A 46 1.50 9.64 -24.43
C PRO A 46 0.24 8.91 -24.88
N GLY A 47 -0.88 9.16 -24.19
CA GLY A 47 -2.18 8.53 -24.41
C GLY A 47 -3.02 8.46 -23.14
N TRP A 48 -4.21 7.91 -23.29
CA TRP A 48 -5.13 7.62 -22.20
C TRP A 48 -5.07 6.15 -21.82
N TYR A 49 -5.08 5.90 -20.49
CA TYR A 49 -5.06 4.54 -19.94
C TYR A 49 -6.06 4.43 -18.81
N VAL A 50 -6.63 3.26 -18.68
CA VAL A 50 -7.32 2.82 -17.47
C VAL A 50 -6.53 1.65 -16.91
N ARG A 51 -6.15 1.74 -15.64
CA ARG A 51 -5.49 0.67 -14.90
C ARG A 51 -6.40 0.28 -13.73
N ASP A 52 -6.72 -0.99 -13.65
CA ASP A 52 -7.57 -1.54 -12.60
C ASP A 52 -6.76 -2.49 -11.73
N TYR A 53 -6.57 -2.11 -10.47
CA TYR A 53 -5.88 -2.93 -9.50
C TYR A 53 -6.90 -3.76 -8.73
N ASN A 54 -6.67 -5.07 -8.64
CA ASN A 54 -7.41 -5.98 -7.78
C ASN A 54 -6.44 -6.63 -6.81
N LEU A 55 -6.55 -6.30 -5.55
CA LEU A 55 -5.62 -6.71 -4.50
C LEU A 55 -6.37 -7.50 -3.43
N PHE A 56 -5.81 -8.67 -3.08
CA PHE A 56 -6.30 -9.56 -2.03
C PHE A 56 -5.18 -9.72 -1.00
N TYR A 57 -5.40 -9.22 0.21
CA TYR A 57 -4.46 -9.33 1.32
C TYR A 57 -5.06 -10.21 2.41
N SER A 58 -4.24 -11.11 2.97
CA SER A 58 -4.60 -11.91 4.12
C SER A 58 -3.48 -11.96 5.14
N SER A 59 -3.84 -11.95 6.43
CA SER A 59 -2.88 -12.05 7.52
C SER A 59 -3.44 -12.78 8.72
N GLY A 60 -2.68 -13.73 9.25
CA GLY A 60 -2.96 -14.45 10.49
C GLY A 60 -1.96 -14.12 11.62
N THR A 61 -1.08 -13.14 11.44
CA THR A 61 -0.01 -12.83 12.39
C THR A 61 0.04 -11.35 12.70
N LEU A 62 0.07 -11.00 13.99
CA LEU A 62 0.35 -9.65 14.48
C LEU A 62 1.70 -9.64 15.17
N ASN A 63 2.61 -8.76 14.71
CA ASN A 63 3.96 -8.65 15.26
C ASN A 63 4.12 -7.45 16.20
N SER A 64 4.92 -7.66 17.24
CA SER A 64 5.34 -6.63 18.20
C SER A 64 6.34 -5.64 17.56
N SER A 65 6.72 -4.61 18.29
CA SER A 65 7.77 -3.66 17.87
C SER A 65 9.15 -4.31 17.71
N ALA A 66 9.39 -5.46 18.35
CA ALA A 66 10.61 -6.26 18.17
C ALA A 66 10.54 -7.16 16.92
N GLY A 67 9.39 -7.26 16.24
CA GLY A 67 9.19 -8.10 15.06
C GLY A 67 8.79 -9.55 15.38
N ASN A 68 8.51 -9.87 16.65
CA ASN A 68 8.07 -11.19 17.06
C ASN A 68 6.54 -11.28 17.07
N LYS A 69 5.98 -12.42 16.68
CA LYS A 69 4.55 -12.70 16.82
C LYS A 69 4.11 -12.48 18.27
N ILE A 70 3.01 -11.77 18.48
CA ILE A 70 2.46 -11.53 19.82
C ILE A 70 1.74 -12.81 20.27
N PRO A 71 2.17 -13.44 21.39
CA PRO A 71 1.53 -14.66 21.88
C PRO A 71 0.09 -14.41 22.35
N GLY A 72 -0.78 -15.41 22.19
CA GLY A 72 -2.17 -15.34 22.68
C GLY A 72 -3.09 -14.48 21.81
N ILE A 73 -2.62 -13.84 20.75
CA ILE A 73 -3.45 -13.15 19.77
C ILE A 73 -3.58 -14.03 18.52
N ASN A 74 -4.82 -14.42 18.20
CA ASN A 74 -5.15 -15.03 16.93
C ASN A 74 -5.82 -13.97 16.06
N LEU A 75 -5.11 -13.54 15.03
CA LEU A 75 -5.55 -12.55 14.06
C LEU A 75 -6.06 -13.27 12.80
N ASP A 76 -7.13 -12.78 12.21
CA ASP A 76 -7.59 -13.14 10.89
C ASP A 76 -8.06 -11.85 10.19
N VAL A 77 -7.24 -11.37 9.26
CA VAL A 77 -7.51 -10.19 8.45
C VAL A 77 -7.65 -10.63 7.01
N PHE A 78 -8.70 -10.17 6.36
CA PHE A 78 -8.85 -10.25 4.93
C PHE A 78 -9.22 -8.88 4.38
N THR A 79 -8.52 -8.43 3.34
CA THR A 79 -8.83 -7.20 2.62
C THR A 79 -8.88 -7.46 1.13
N TYR A 80 -9.95 -7.06 0.49
CA TYR A 80 -10.04 -6.92 -0.96
C TYR A 80 -10.12 -5.44 -1.31
N ALA A 81 -9.25 -4.98 -2.19
CA ALA A 81 -9.29 -3.63 -2.73
C ALA A 81 -9.34 -3.68 -4.26
N ASN A 82 -10.35 -3.04 -4.84
CA ASN A 82 -10.39 -2.75 -6.27
C ASN A 82 -10.15 -1.24 -6.44
N ALA A 83 -9.13 -0.88 -7.22
CA ALA A 83 -8.73 0.51 -7.38
C ALA A 83 -8.58 0.88 -8.87
N PRO A 84 -9.68 1.29 -9.53
CA PRO A 84 -9.61 1.85 -10.87
C PRO A 84 -8.84 3.18 -10.86
N ARG A 85 -7.87 3.30 -11.77
CA ARG A 85 -7.01 4.48 -11.99
C ARG A 85 -7.14 4.92 -13.43
N ILE A 86 -7.47 6.18 -13.64
CA ILE A 86 -7.43 6.83 -14.95
C ILE A 86 -6.09 7.54 -15.05
N ILE A 87 -5.36 7.33 -16.16
CA ILE A 87 -4.04 7.90 -16.41
C ILE A 87 -4.07 8.60 -17.77
N TRP A 88 -3.65 9.85 -17.78
CA TRP A 88 -3.45 10.62 -18.99
C TRP A 88 -2.01 11.08 -19.08
N ILE A 89 -1.24 10.49 -20.00
CA ILE A 89 0.10 10.99 -20.34
C ILE A 89 -0.07 11.93 -21.51
N THR A 90 0.25 13.20 -21.31
CA THR A 90 0.12 14.25 -22.32
C THR A 90 1.30 14.27 -23.28
N ASP A 91 1.14 14.96 -24.44
CA ASP A 91 2.27 15.26 -25.33
C ASP A 91 3.14 16.44 -24.84
N THR A 92 2.70 17.13 -23.78
CA THR A 92 3.43 18.25 -23.17
C THR A 92 4.69 17.74 -22.46
N LYS A 93 5.80 18.40 -22.73
CA LYS A 93 7.07 18.12 -22.05
C LYS A 93 7.46 19.27 -21.13
N ILE A 94 7.80 18.92 -19.88
CA ILE A 94 8.34 19.83 -18.89
C ILE A 94 9.73 19.32 -18.51
N PHE A 95 10.77 20.12 -18.64
CA PHE A 95 12.18 19.73 -18.48
C PHE A 95 12.56 18.48 -19.31
N GLY A 96 11.95 18.31 -20.49
CA GLY A 96 12.18 17.17 -21.37
C GLY A 96 11.40 15.90 -21.02
N GLY A 97 10.72 15.84 -19.90
CA GLY A 97 9.86 14.72 -19.48
C GLY A 97 8.39 14.95 -19.87
N TYR A 98 7.70 13.89 -20.24
CA TYR A 98 6.25 13.94 -20.51
C TYR A 98 5.47 14.17 -19.20
N LEU A 99 4.55 15.13 -19.24
CA LEU A 99 3.62 15.37 -18.16
C LEU A 99 2.50 14.32 -18.18
N GLY A 100 2.31 13.64 -17.06
CA GLY A 100 1.18 12.75 -16.82
C GLY A 100 0.30 13.28 -15.69
N LEU A 101 -0.99 12.99 -15.78
CA LEU A 101 -1.98 13.24 -14.73
C LEU A 101 -2.74 11.95 -14.48
N ASP A 102 -3.00 11.65 -13.23
CA ASP A 102 -3.81 10.48 -12.91
C ASP A 102 -4.63 10.65 -11.63
N ALA A 103 -5.66 9.83 -11.53
CA ALA A 103 -6.50 9.74 -10.34
C ALA A 103 -7.01 8.32 -10.14
N LEU A 104 -7.17 7.91 -8.89
CA LEU A 104 -7.76 6.64 -8.51
C LEU A 104 -8.71 6.79 -7.31
N VAL A 105 -9.71 5.90 -7.26
CA VAL A 105 -10.63 5.78 -6.13
C VAL A 105 -10.76 4.29 -5.78
N PRO A 106 -10.33 3.84 -4.60
CA PRO A 106 -10.45 2.44 -4.23
C PRO A 106 -11.84 2.09 -3.69
N LEU A 107 -12.32 0.90 -4.03
CA LEU A 107 -13.40 0.20 -3.36
C LEU A 107 -12.77 -0.83 -2.44
N ILE A 108 -13.08 -0.78 -1.15
CA ILE A 108 -12.40 -1.58 -0.13
C ILE A 108 -13.43 -2.44 0.61
N TYR A 109 -13.19 -3.74 0.65
CA TYR A 109 -13.79 -4.66 1.61
C TYR A 109 -12.72 -5.12 2.57
N GLN A 110 -12.97 -4.96 3.86
CA GLN A 110 -12.07 -5.42 4.92
C GLN A 110 -12.85 -6.21 5.96
N SER A 111 -12.28 -7.32 6.40
CA SER A 111 -12.78 -8.16 7.50
C SER A 111 -11.66 -8.37 8.50
N LEU A 112 -11.97 -8.22 9.77
CA LEU A 112 -11.05 -8.36 10.89
C LEU A 112 -11.68 -9.24 11.97
N ASN A 113 -11.02 -10.34 12.31
CA ASN A 113 -11.34 -11.16 13.46
C ASN A 113 -10.12 -11.25 14.38
N VAL A 114 -10.29 -10.95 15.65
CA VAL A 114 -9.24 -11.00 16.66
C VAL A 114 -9.74 -11.81 17.85
N ASN A 115 -9.05 -12.91 18.17
CA ASN A 115 -9.27 -13.67 19.37
C ASN A 115 -8.12 -13.40 20.35
N VAL A 116 -8.44 -12.99 21.57
CA VAL A 116 -7.50 -12.76 22.66
C VAL A 116 -7.93 -13.56 23.90
N PRO A 117 -7.03 -13.85 24.84
CA PRO A 117 -7.41 -14.45 26.10
C PRO A 117 -8.53 -13.63 26.78
N GLY A 118 -9.72 -14.19 26.89
CA GLY A 118 -10.87 -13.54 27.51
C GLY A 118 -11.88 -12.87 26.58
N GLY A 119 -11.67 -12.86 25.24
CA GLY A 119 -12.63 -12.28 24.33
C GLY A 119 -12.37 -12.48 22.86
N ARG A 120 -13.40 -12.22 22.08
CA ARG A 120 -13.34 -12.17 20.61
C ARG A 120 -13.88 -10.83 20.13
N PHE A 121 -13.20 -10.25 19.19
CA PHE A 121 -13.63 -9.08 18.43
C PHE A 121 -13.76 -9.43 16.96
N SER A 122 -14.82 -8.95 16.31
CA SER A 122 -15.05 -9.17 14.87
C SER A 122 -15.68 -7.91 14.28
N ASP A 123 -15.17 -7.45 13.15
CA ASP A 123 -15.68 -6.29 12.43
C ASP A 123 -15.48 -6.46 10.92
N SER A 124 -16.30 -5.80 10.11
CA SER A 124 -16.14 -5.78 8.66
C SER A 124 -16.72 -4.50 8.07
N THR A 125 -16.07 -4.02 7.01
CA THR A 125 -16.49 -2.82 6.28
C THR A 125 -16.41 -3.05 4.78
N PHE A 126 -17.38 -2.48 4.05
CA PHE A 126 -17.30 -2.27 2.60
C PHE A 126 -17.59 -0.79 2.31
N GLY A 127 -16.74 -0.16 1.51
CA GLY A 127 -16.92 1.25 1.18
C GLY A 127 -15.99 1.78 0.12
N ILE A 128 -16.23 3.02 -0.26
CA ILE A 128 -15.33 3.80 -1.12
C ILE A 128 -14.23 4.35 -0.21
N GLY A 129 -12.97 4.17 -0.62
CA GLY A 129 -11.81 4.69 0.08
C GLY A 129 -11.49 6.15 -0.29
N ASP A 130 -10.29 6.55 0.07
CA ASP A 130 -9.82 7.91 -0.15
C ASP A 130 -9.39 8.12 -1.60
N LEU A 131 -9.76 9.27 -2.19
CA LEU A 131 -9.38 9.67 -3.54
C LEU A 131 -7.90 10.01 -3.58
N PHE A 132 -7.19 9.53 -4.59
CA PHE A 132 -5.83 9.95 -4.92
C PHE A 132 -5.78 10.65 -6.26
N ALA A 133 -4.97 11.71 -6.36
CA ALA A 133 -4.62 12.35 -7.62
C ALA A 133 -3.14 12.71 -7.64
N GLU A 134 -2.46 12.54 -8.79
CA GLU A 134 -1.04 12.77 -8.95
C GLU A 134 -0.73 13.43 -10.29
N ALA A 135 0.27 14.32 -10.31
CA ALA A 135 0.94 14.78 -11.49
C ALA A 135 2.33 14.15 -11.56
N THR A 136 2.72 13.66 -12.74
CA THR A 136 3.98 12.94 -12.96
C THR A 136 4.77 13.54 -14.10
N LEU A 137 6.10 13.38 -14.06
CA LEU A 137 7.00 13.60 -15.19
C LEU A 137 7.74 12.30 -15.50
N SER A 138 7.85 11.93 -16.77
CA SER A 138 8.54 10.72 -17.19
C SER A 138 9.52 10.97 -18.33
N TRP A 139 10.71 10.40 -18.22
CA TRP A 139 11.76 10.45 -19.22
C TRP A 139 12.11 9.03 -19.67
N HIS A 140 12.13 8.82 -21.00
CA HIS A 140 12.48 7.55 -21.62
C HIS A 140 13.83 7.71 -22.32
N LEU A 141 14.90 7.27 -21.65
CA LEU A 141 16.26 7.32 -22.17
C LEU A 141 16.62 5.96 -22.80
N GLN A 142 17.81 5.88 -23.37
CA GLN A 142 18.22 4.66 -24.06
C GLN A 142 18.21 3.41 -23.15
N GLN A 143 18.77 3.52 -21.95
CA GLN A 143 18.84 2.42 -20.96
C GLN A 143 18.11 2.72 -19.65
N PHE A 144 17.44 3.87 -19.52
CA PHE A 144 16.77 4.26 -18.31
C PHE A 144 15.40 4.85 -18.62
N ASP A 145 14.40 4.45 -17.84
CA ASP A 145 13.18 5.23 -17.65
C ASP A 145 13.25 5.88 -16.27
N LEU A 146 12.94 7.17 -16.21
CA LEU A 146 12.89 7.94 -14.95
C LEU A 146 11.49 8.47 -14.75
N SER A 147 11.06 8.55 -13.51
CA SER A 147 9.79 9.16 -13.14
C SER A 147 9.91 9.99 -11.88
N LEU A 148 9.22 11.13 -11.86
CA LEU A 148 8.97 11.93 -10.66
C LEU A 148 7.46 12.19 -10.57
N GLY A 149 6.93 12.28 -9.36
CA GLY A 149 5.52 12.55 -9.15
C GLY A 149 5.28 13.32 -7.85
N ALA A 150 4.21 14.09 -7.86
CA ALA A 150 3.65 14.73 -6.68
C ALA A 150 2.14 14.58 -6.71
N GLY A 151 1.58 14.00 -5.66
CA GLY A 151 0.16 13.70 -5.54
C GLY A 151 -0.35 13.94 -4.13
N CYS A 152 -1.64 13.71 -3.97
CA CYS A 152 -2.29 13.84 -2.67
C CYS A 152 -3.46 12.87 -2.55
N TRP A 153 -3.56 12.22 -1.41
CA TRP A 153 -4.74 11.50 -0.96
C TRP A 153 -5.67 12.46 -0.25
N ALA A 154 -6.93 12.49 -0.68
CA ALA A 154 -7.97 13.30 -0.06
C ALA A 154 -8.86 12.39 0.81
N PRO A 155 -9.19 12.78 2.06
CA PRO A 155 -9.98 11.97 3.00
C PRO A 155 -11.47 11.96 2.61
N THR A 156 -11.81 11.31 1.51
CA THR A 156 -13.16 11.20 0.96
C THR A 156 -13.88 9.94 1.38
N GLY A 157 -13.16 8.93 1.84
CA GLY A 157 -13.70 7.68 2.34
C GLY A 157 -14.31 7.81 3.73
N ASN A 158 -15.06 6.79 4.15
CA ASN A 158 -15.62 6.76 5.49
C ASN A 158 -14.55 6.44 6.53
N SER A 159 -14.29 7.39 7.42
CA SER A 159 -13.30 7.31 8.50
C SER A 159 -13.89 7.44 9.90
N SER A 160 -15.23 7.47 10.03
CA SER A 160 -15.88 7.73 11.33
C SER A 160 -15.62 6.61 12.34
N ALA A 161 -15.02 6.97 13.47
CA ALA A 161 -14.85 6.06 14.61
C ALA A 161 -16.24 5.65 15.19
N PRO A 162 -16.40 4.48 15.82
CA PRO A 162 -15.37 3.63 16.46
C PRO A 162 -15.03 2.34 15.70
N LEU A 163 -15.22 2.26 14.40
CA LEU A 163 -15.00 1.04 13.64
C LEU A 163 -13.51 0.72 13.54
N SER A 164 -13.14 -0.54 13.69
CA SER A 164 -11.77 -1.04 13.57
C SER A 164 -11.40 -1.38 12.13
N THR A 165 -12.41 -1.45 11.25
CA THR A 165 -12.24 -1.58 9.80
C THR A 165 -12.82 -0.34 9.15
N LEU A 166 -12.00 0.40 8.40
CA LEU A 166 -12.39 1.66 7.76
C LEU A 166 -11.99 1.64 6.29
N ALA A 167 -12.84 2.17 5.42
CA ALA A 167 -12.53 2.36 4.01
C ALA A 167 -11.69 3.63 3.76
N GLY A 168 -11.86 4.67 4.58
CA GLY A 168 -11.09 5.91 4.54
C GLY A 168 -10.27 6.13 5.79
N THR A 169 -9.32 7.06 5.75
CA THR A 169 -8.37 7.31 6.84
C THR A 169 -8.67 8.59 7.61
N GLY A 170 -9.41 9.54 7.02
CA GLY A 170 -9.84 10.78 7.68
C GLY A 170 -8.78 11.89 7.74
N PHE A 171 -7.63 11.75 7.03
CA PHE A 171 -6.57 12.76 6.94
C PHE A 171 -6.06 12.92 5.51
N TRP A 172 -5.49 14.08 5.19
CA TRP A 172 -4.82 14.34 3.93
C TRP A 172 -3.42 13.75 3.93
N THR A 173 -2.95 13.25 2.77
CA THR A 173 -1.58 12.77 2.62
C THR A 173 -0.98 13.24 1.29
N PRO A 174 -0.29 14.38 1.26
CA PRO A 174 0.67 14.68 0.20
C PRO A 174 1.66 13.52 0.04
N MET A 175 1.92 13.11 -1.21
CA MET A 175 2.83 12.02 -1.54
C MET A 175 3.76 12.44 -2.66
N PHE A 176 5.06 12.15 -2.51
CA PHE A 176 6.09 12.39 -3.50
C PHE A 176 6.62 11.06 -4.00
N THR A 177 6.76 10.94 -5.32
CA THR A 177 7.20 9.74 -6.01
C THR A 177 8.48 10.02 -6.79
N ALA A 178 9.45 9.11 -6.74
CA ALA A 178 10.64 9.13 -7.58
C ALA A 178 11.02 7.70 -7.98
N GLY A 179 11.29 7.47 -9.25
CA GLY A 179 11.57 6.13 -9.73
C GLY A 179 12.56 6.05 -10.88
N VAL A 180 13.19 4.88 -10.99
CA VAL A 180 14.09 4.52 -12.07
C VAL A 180 13.85 3.07 -12.49
N THR A 181 13.81 2.83 -13.80
CA THR A 181 13.96 1.51 -14.39
C THR A 181 15.22 1.51 -15.23
N TRP A 182 16.17 0.65 -14.90
CA TRP A 182 17.38 0.42 -15.68
C TRP A 182 17.24 -0.82 -16.54
N TYR A 183 17.48 -0.66 -17.82
CA TYR A 183 17.58 -1.76 -18.77
C TYR A 183 19.05 -2.16 -18.92
N VAL A 184 19.38 -3.36 -18.44
CA VAL A 184 20.76 -3.84 -18.31
C VAL A 184 21.40 -4.07 -19.66
N ASP A 185 20.62 -4.50 -20.66
CA ASP A 185 21.06 -4.83 -22.02
C ASP A 185 20.40 -3.91 -23.06
N ALA A 186 21.09 -3.72 -24.20
CA ALA A 186 20.61 -2.88 -25.31
C ALA A 186 19.28 -3.37 -25.90
N GLY A 187 18.96 -4.66 -25.78
CA GLY A 187 17.69 -5.25 -26.19
C GLY A 187 16.56 -5.02 -25.22
N LYS A 188 16.83 -4.37 -24.07
CA LYS A 188 15.88 -4.13 -22.97
C LYS A 188 15.22 -5.41 -22.47
N THR A 189 15.94 -6.54 -22.51
CA THR A 189 15.40 -7.84 -22.11
C THR A 189 15.55 -8.08 -20.61
N TRP A 190 16.47 -7.41 -19.92
CA TRP A 190 16.59 -7.38 -18.48
C TRP A 190 16.28 -5.99 -17.93
N SER A 191 15.48 -5.90 -16.89
CA SER A 191 15.14 -4.65 -16.21
C SER A 191 15.33 -4.79 -14.71
N VAL A 192 15.83 -3.72 -14.09
CA VAL A 192 15.88 -3.51 -12.65
C VAL A 192 15.14 -2.21 -12.37
N SER A 193 14.15 -2.22 -11.52
CA SER A 193 13.37 -1.03 -11.19
C SER A 193 13.34 -0.75 -9.68
N ALA A 194 13.30 0.51 -9.35
CA ALA A 194 13.09 1.03 -8.01
C ALA A 194 12.15 2.22 -8.07
N LEU A 195 11.15 2.24 -7.20
CA LEU A 195 10.14 3.29 -7.11
C LEU A 195 9.94 3.67 -5.65
N SER A 196 10.32 4.87 -5.30
CA SER A 196 10.22 5.43 -3.94
C SER A 196 9.00 6.30 -3.81
N ARG A 197 8.31 6.22 -2.67
CA ARG A 197 7.23 7.11 -2.28
C ARG A 197 7.44 7.59 -0.86
N TYR A 198 7.18 8.87 -0.63
CA TYR A 198 7.20 9.48 0.69
C TYR A 198 5.86 10.17 0.95
N GLU A 199 5.20 9.77 2.02
CA GLU A 199 3.89 10.23 2.44
C GLU A 199 4.01 11.16 3.64
N ILE A 200 3.35 12.32 3.57
CA ILE A 200 3.30 13.31 4.64
C ILE A 200 1.86 13.36 5.15
N ASN A 201 1.60 12.69 6.28
CA ASN A 201 0.27 12.60 6.86
C ASN A 201 -0.07 13.86 7.66
N THR A 202 -1.31 14.36 7.50
CA THR A 202 -1.86 15.46 8.31
C THR A 202 -2.62 14.91 9.52
N GLU A 203 -3.16 15.79 10.34
CA GLU A 203 -4.00 15.39 11.49
C GLU A 203 -5.31 14.75 11.02
N GLN A 204 -5.67 13.64 11.66
CA GLN A 204 -6.96 12.96 11.45
C GLN A 204 -8.08 13.73 12.12
N ARG A 205 -9.18 13.95 11.40
CA ARG A 205 -10.30 14.80 11.83
C ARG A 205 -10.99 14.34 13.13
N ASP A 206 -11.17 13.02 13.30
CA ASP A 206 -11.99 12.49 14.38
C ASP A 206 -11.18 12.22 15.66
N THR A 207 -9.90 11.90 15.53
CA THR A 207 -9.04 11.52 16.67
C THR A 207 -8.08 12.62 17.09
N HIS A 208 -7.88 13.65 16.24
CA HIS A 208 -6.85 14.70 16.41
C HIS A 208 -5.44 14.14 16.57
N VAL A 209 -5.19 12.96 15.99
CA VAL A 209 -3.86 12.34 15.94
C VAL A 209 -3.28 12.54 14.55
N THR A 210 -2.05 13.02 14.47
CA THR A 210 -1.27 13.02 13.23
C THR A 210 -0.53 11.69 13.13
N PRO A 211 -0.83 10.80 12.17
CA PRO A 211 -0.06 9.58 11.97
C PRO A 211 1.38 9.91 11.58
N GLY A 212 2.29 8.98 11.86
CA GLY A 212 3.68 9.15 11.43
C GLY A 212 3.80 9.17 9.90
N GLN A 213 4.85 9.83 9.40
CA GLN A 213 5.19 9.85 7.98
C GLN A 213 5.62 8.47 7.52
N ALA A 214 5.43 8.16 6.24
CA ALA A 214 5.73 6.85 5.68
C ALA A 214 6.68 6.95 4.47
N TYR A 215 7.61 6.01 4.40
CA TYR A 215 8.45 5.77 3.23
C TYR A 215 8.16 4.38 2.68
N THR A 216 7.97 4.29 1.37
CA THR A 216 7.79 3.04 0.65
C THR A 216 8.77 2.98 -0.51
N LEU A 217 9.51 1.88 -0.60
CA LEU A 217 10.35 1.52 -1.75
C LEU A 217 9.79 0.24 -2.36
N GLU A 218 9.36 0.30 -3.61
CA GLU A 218 9.02 -0.86 -4.43
C GLU A 218 10.16 -1.13 -5.40
N TRP A 219 10.47 -2.41 -5.64
CA TRP A 219 11.55 -2.81 -6.53
C TRP A 219 11.17 -4.04 -7.33
N GLY A 220 11.84 -4.21 -8.46
CA GLY A 220 11.64 -5.37 -9.31
C GLY A 220 12.85 -5.68 -10.18
N ILE A 221 13.10 -6.97 -10.39
CA ILE A 221 14.08 -7.50 -11.33
C ILE A 221 13.36 -8.45 -12.27
N ALA A 222 13.41 -8.20 -13.57
CA ALA A 222 12.64 -8.97 -14.51
C ALA A 222 13.40 -9.28 -15.81
N LYS A 223 13.00 -10.38 -16.43
CA LYS A 223 13.40 -10.82 -17.75
C LYS A 223 12.21 -10.77 -18.70
N THR A 224 12.35 -10.07 -19.82
CA THR A 224 11.43 -10.18 -20.95
C THR A 224 11.77 -11.46 -21.73
N LEU A 225 10.87 -12.46 -21.64
CA LEU A 225 11.05 -13.77 -22.26
C LEU A 225 10.79 -13.72 -23.76
N ASN A 226 9.79 -12.93 -24.14
CA ASN A 226 9.45 -12.61 -25.54
C ASN A 226 8.87 -11.18 -25.57
N LYS A 227 8.46 -10.69 -26.72
CA LYS A 227 7.95 -9.31 -26.85
C LYS A 227 6.70 -9.00 -26.01
N THR A 228 6.09 -10.00 -25.38
CA THR A 228 4.79 -9.87 -24.72
C THR A 228 4.77 -10.39 -23.29
N VAL A 229 5.82 -11.04 -22.81
CA VAL A 229 5.85 -11.64 -21.47
C VAL A 229 7.09 -11.22 -20.71
N ASP A 230 6.88 -10.56 -19.58
CA ASP A 230 7.91 -10.31 -18.57
C ASP A 230 7.68 -11.25 -17.38
N LEU A 231 8.75 -11.85 -16.86
CA LEU A 231 8.75 -12.65 -15.64
C LEU A 231 9.80 -12.08 -14.69
N GLY A 232 9.45 -11.91 -13.43
CA GLY A 232 10.36 -11.30 -12.47
C GLY A 232 10.10 -11.64 -11.02
N VAL A 233 11.01 -11.14 -10.21
CA VAL A 233 10.88 -11.08 -8.75
C VAL A 233 10.75 -9.62 -8.36
N VAL A 234 9.77 -9.35 -7.52
CA VAL A 234 9.43 -8.00 -7.06
C VAL A 234 9.29 -7.99 -5.55
N GLY A 235 9.29 -6.81 -4.99
CA GLY A 235 9.11 -6.65 -3.55
C GLY A 235 8.97 -5.20 -3.15
N TYR A 236 8.80 -5.02 -1.85
CA TYR A 236 8.77 -3.70 -1.26
C TYR A 236 9.38 -3.65 0.14
N LEU A 237 9.74 -2.46 0.53
CA LEU A 237 10.02 -2.06 1.91
C LEU A 237 9.07 -0.90 2.23
N GLN A 238 8.35 -1.00 3.34
CA GLN A 238 7.59 0.13 3.88
C GLN A 238 8.02 0.38 5.31
N GLN A 239 8.26 1.65 5.64
CA GLN A 239 8.69 2.06 6.95
C GLN A 239 8.02 3.36 7.37
N GLN A 240 7.51 3.40 8.58
CA GLN A 240 7.15 4.64 9.24
C GLN A 240 8.44 5.37 9.64
N THR A 241 8.58 6.64 9.25
CA THR A 241 9.81 7.43 9.46
C THR A 241 9.73 8.36 10.66
N THR A 242 8.54 8.78 11.05
CA THR A 242 8.29 9.63 12.22
C THR A 242 7.23 9.00 13.13
N ARG A 243 7.23 9.40 14.39
CA ARG A 243 6.18 9.00 15.35
C ARG A 243 4.89 9.78 15.10
N GLY A 244 3.75 9.18 15.44
CA GLY A 244 2.48 9.91 15.50
C GLY A 244 2.45 10.88 16.68
N ASN A 245 1.67 11.98 16.58
CA ASN A 245 1.58 13.05 17.57
C ASN A 245 0.13 13.55 17.71
N PRO A 246 -0.37 13.90 18.91
CA PRO A 246 0.30 13.80 20.22
C PRO A 246 0.22 12.39 20.83
N ASN A 247 -0.84 11.61 20.50
CA ASN A 247 -1.15 10.32 21.14
C ASN A 247 -0.98 9.13 20.19
N GLY A 248 -0.31 9.32 19.05
CA GLY A 248 -0.04 8.27 18.08
C GLY A 248 0.98 7.25 18.57
N SER A 249 1.10 6.14 17.86
CA SER A 249 2.05 5.09 18.19
C SER A 249 3.48 5.62 18.27
N ARG A 250 4.18 5.26 19.35
CA ARG A 250 5.62 5.54 19.53
C ARG A 250 6.51 4.53 18.80
N ASN A 251 5.93 3.42 18.37
CA ASN A 251 6.64 2.35 17.69
C ASN A 251 6.56 2.59 16.18
N LEU A 252 7.70 2.69 15.54
CA LEU A 252 7.79 2.81 14.09
C LEU A 252 7.45 1.47 13.45
N GLY A 253 6.39 1.43 12.67
CA GLY A 253 5.99 0.25 11.90
C GLY A 253 6.90 0.06 10.69
N SER A 254 7.20 -1.18 10.36
CA SER A 254 7.94 -1.53 9.14
C SER A 254 7.54 -2.91 8.63
N VAL A 255 7.73 -3.15 7.34
CA VAL A 255 7.54 -4.45 6.71
C VAL A 255 8.32 -4.52 5.41
N ALA A 256 8.76 -5.72 5.05
CA ALA A 256 9.29 -6.04 3.74
C ALA A 256 8.45 -7.15 3.11
N ALA A 257 8.41 -7.19 1.78
CA ALA A 257 7.80 -8.28 1.05
C ALA A 257 8.60 -8.63 -0.21
N ILE A 258 8.45 -9.87 -0.65
CA ILE A 258 9.06 -10.39 -1.87
C ILE A 258 8.16 -11.44 -2.51
N GLY A 259 8.19 -11.54 -3.82
CA GLY A 259 7.48 -12.59 -4.55
C GLY A 259 7.61 -12.51 -6.06
N PRO A 260 7.04 -13.48 -6.78
CA PRO A 260 7.04 -13.51 -8.24
C PRO A 260 5.99 -12.58 -8.83
N GLU A 261 6.29 -12.10 -10.05
CA GLU A 261 5.34 -11.39 -10.91
C GLU A 261 5.50 -11.84 -12.37
N ILE A 262 4.37 -11.94 -13.05
CA ILE A 262 4.30 -12.14 -14.49
C ILE A 262 3.45 -11.02 -15.10
N ASN A 263 3.99 -10.36 -16.15
CA ASN A 263 3.25 -9.41 -16.97
C ASN A 263 3.06 -9.95 -18.37
N VAL A 264 1.84 -9.87 -18.89
CA VAL A 264 1.50 -10.29 -20.24
C VAL A 264 0.90 -9.12 -21.01
N ALA A 265 1.53 -8.76 -22.12
CA ALA A 265 1.04 -7.75 -23.05
C ALA A 265 0.20 -8.40 -24.16
N PHE A 266 -0.95 -7.80 -24.47
CA PHE A 266 -1.83 -8.16 -25.57
C PHE A 266 -1.86 -6.99 -26.57
N PRO A 267 -0.98 -7.01 -27.62
CA PRO A 267 -0.81 -5.84 -28.51
C PRO A 267 -2.05 -5.41 -29.25
N LYS A 268 -2.87 -6.34 -29.75
CA LYS A 268 -4.10 -6.00 -30.53
C LYS A 268 -5.13 -5.23 -29.71
N PRO A 269 -5.58 -5.71 -28.49
CA PRO A 269 -6.43 -4.93 -27.64
C PRO A 269 -5.72 -3.81 -26.89
N MET A 270 -4.38 -3.66 -27.05
CA MET A 270 -3.54 -2.72 -26.27
C MET A 270 -3.77 -2.85 -24.77
N MET A 271 -3.72 -4.08 -24.28
CA MET A 271 -3.98 -4.42 -22.88
C MET A 271 -2.76 -5.09 -22.25
N PHE A 272 -2.55 -4.82 -20.97
CA PHE A 272 -1.53 -5.46 -20.15
C PHE A 272 -2.19 -6.09 -18.94
N VAL A 273 -1.77 -7.30 -18.60
CA VAL A 273 -2.24 -8.05 -17.43
C VAL A 273 -1.03 -8.41 -16.60
N SER A 274 -1.05 -8.01 -15.32
CA SER A 274 -0.04 -8.41 -14.33
C SER A 274 -0.69 -9.29 -13.28
N PHE A 275 -0.02 -10.38 -12.95
CA PHE A 275 -0.34 -11.20 -11.80
C PHE A 275 0.87 -11.26 -10.88
N ARG A 276 0.67 -10.97 -9.57
CA ARG A 276 1.71 -10.89 -8.56
C ARG A 276 1.28 -11.57 -7.28
N TYR A 277 2.23 -12.25 -6.64
CA TYR A 277 2.15 -12.74 -5.28
C TYR A 277 3.26 -12.10 -4.45
N LEU A 278 2.96 -11.67 -3.23
CA LEU A 278 3.94 -11.11 -2.30
C LEU A 278 3.76 -11.73 -0.93
N HIS A 279 4.86 -12.21 -0.35
CA HIS A 279 4.94 -12.70 1.02
C HIS A 279 5.65 -11.65 1.88
N GLU A 280 4.98 -11.19 2.95
CA GLU A 280 5.55 -10.24 3.91
C GLU A 280 6.46 -10.93 4.90
N PHE A 281 7.54 -10.26 5.27
CA PHE A 281 8.49 -10.65 6.30
C PHE A 281 9.06 -9.42 7.01
N MET A 282 9.78 -9.61 8.13
CA MET A 282 10.36 -8.53 8.95
C MET A 282 9.34 -7.47 9.40
N ALA A 283 8.07 -7.84 9.54
CA ALA A 283 7.04 -6.91 10.00
C ALA A 283 7.25 -6.56 11.48
N LYS A 284 7.18 -5.26 11.80
CA LYS A 284 7.25 -4.71 13.16
C LYS A 284 6.05 -3.82 13.43
N SER A 285 5.45 -3.95 14.60
CA SER A 285 4.29 -3.16 15.05
C SER A 285 3.09 -3.22 14.10
N ARG A 286 2.91 -4.34 13.39
CA ARG A 286 1.83 -4.52 12.41
C ARG A 286 1.53 -5.99 12.10
N ALA A 287 0.45 -6.20 11.36
CA ALA A 287 0.17 -7.49 10.75
C ALA A 287 1.25 -7.87 9.73
N GLN A 288 1.45 -9.18 9.54
CA GLN A 288 2.31 -9.77 8.53
C GLN A 288 1.52 -10.80 7.76
N GLY A 289 1.43 -10.65 6.45
CA GLY A 289 0.55 -11.43 5.62
C GLY A 289 1.06 -11.68 4.21
N GLU A 290 0.11 -11.94 3.33
CA GLU A 290 0.35 -12.27 1.94
C GLU A 290 -0.59 -11.47 1.05
N THR A 291 -0.10 -11.08 -0.12
CA THR A 291 -0.85 -10.32 -1.11
C THR A 291 -0.87 -11.05 -2.43
N PHE A 292 -2.06 -11.26 -3.00
CA PHE A 292 -2.25 -11.57 -4.40
C PHE A 292 -2.80 -10.35 -5.11
N SER A 293 -2.26 -10.00 -6.28
CA SER A 293 -2.78 -8.91 -7.07
C SER A 293 -2.92 -9.26 -8.54
N LEU A 294 -4.04 -8.82 -9.13
CA LEU A 294 -4.29 -8.83 -10.57
C LEU A 294 -4.45 -7.39 -11.01
N THR A 295 -3.59 -6.93 -11.93
CA THR A 295 -3.68 -5.59 -12.48
C THR A 295 -3.98 -5.66 -13.98
N LEU A 296 -5.00 -4.96 -14.41
CA LEU A 296 -5.40 -4.82 -15.80
C LEU A 296 -5.10 -3.39 -16.25
N THR A 297 -4.37 -3.21 -17.35
CA THR A 297 -4.11 -1.88 -17.93
C THR A 297 -4.56 -1.88 -19.38
N LYS A 298 -5.44 -0.96 -19.76
CA LYS A 298 -5.95 -0.77 -21.12
C LYS A 298 -5.54 0.61 -21.61
N ARG A 299 -4.96 0.67 -22.82
CA ARG A 299 -4.74 1.92 -23.58
C ARG A 299 -5.92 2.18 -24.52
N PHE A 300 -6.26 3.47 -24.69
CA PHE A 300 -7.28 3.97 -25.59
C PHE A 300 -6.67 4.84 -26.68
#